data_8a3a489d77e306317fce54250d8cf0b8
#
_entry.id   8a3a489d77e306317fce54250d8cf0b8
#
_cell.length_a   1.000
_cell.length_b   1.000
_cell.length_c   1.000
_cell.angle_alpha   90.00
_cell.angle_beta   90.00
_cell.angle_gamma   90.00
#
_symmetry.space_group_name_H-M   'P 1'
#
loop_
_entity.id
_entity.type
_entity.pdbx_description
1 polymer ?
#
loop_
_entity_poly.entity_id
_entity_poly.type
_entity_poly.pdbx_seq_one_letter_code
_entity_poly.pdbx_strand_id
1 'polypeptide(L)'
;MAKITTFKGYDSDSSAQRPDEKVLPNIVTARDGIPVKYPNCEGLGVRIVHPANPKAPAQNMGLIMFYIPPHVTFEPSNHHTEECYVILRGQGTMILAGDEIQVKAGMFVHLPPWCEHGIENTGDETLEVLICTSPP
;
A
#
# COMPACT_ATOMS: atom_id res chain seq x y z
N MET A 1 1.32 23.88 -16.52
CA MET A 1 1.76 22.51 -16.87
C MET A 1 3.15 22.28 -16.29
N ALA A 2 3.36 21.17 -15.63
CA ALA A 2 4.64 20.81 -15.08
C ALA A 2 5.67 20.55 -16.19
N LYS A 3 6.90 21.01 -15.98
CA LYS A 3 8.00 20.72 -16.91
C LYS A 3 8.53 19.31 -16.63
N ILE A 4 8.87 18.61 -17.70
CA ILE A 4 9.60 17.36 -17.60
C ILE A 4 11.05 17.71 -17.25
N THR A 5 11.54 17.14 -16.14
CA THR A 5 12.92 17.32 -15.70
C THR A 5 13.67 16.00 -15.78
N THR A 6 14.99 16.08 -15.96
CA THR A 6 15.83 14.89 -15.98
C THR A 6 16.26 14.53 -14.57
N PHE A 7 15.98 13.28 -14.15
CA PHE A 7 16.52 12.74 -12.91
C PHE A 7 18.03 12.47 -13.11
N LYS A 8 18.86 13.05 -12.26
CA LYS A 8 20.32 12.98 -12.40
C LYS A 8 20.97 11.85 -11.59
N GLY A 9 20.17 11.03 -10.93
CA GLY A 9 20.66 9.97 -10.06
C GLY A 9 20.68 10.37 -8.60
N TYR A 10 21.11 9.44 -7.76
CA TYR A 10 21.23 9.67 -6.32
C TYR A 10 22.57 10.32 -6.02
N ASP A 11 22.56 11.43 -5.28
CA ASP A 11 23.72 12.23 -4.92
C ASP A 11 24.09 12.12 -3.43
N SER A 12 23.38 11.27 -2.70
CA SER A 12 23.64 10.97 -1.29
C SER A 12 24.14 9.56 -1.10
N ASP A 13 24.98 9.35 -0.08
CA ASP A 13 25.41 8.02 0.31
C ASP A 13 24.24 7.17 0.79
N SER A 14 24.25 5.89 0.41
CA SER A 14 23.27 4.91 0.86
C SER A 14 23.67 4.32 2.20
N SER A 15 22.68 4.15 3.10
CA SER A 15 22.86 3.39 4.33
C SER A 15 22.96 1.87 4.08
N ALA A 16 22.49 1.42 2.91
CA ALA A 16 22.60 0.02 2.52
C ALA A 16 23.99 -0.26 1.96
N GLN A 17 24.70 -1.23 2.55
CA GLN A 17 26.01 -1.64 2.07
C GLN A 17 25.87 -2.42 0.76
N ARG A 18 26.77 -2.14 -0.17
CA ARG A 18 26.84 -2.88 -1.42
C ARG A 18 27.48 -4.24 -1.15
N PRO A 19 26.77 -5.37 -1.39
CA PRO A 19 27.36 -6.69 -1.22
C PRO A 19 28.37 -7.00 -2.32
N ASP A 20 29.30 -7.92 -2.03
CA ASP A 20 30.29 -8.39 -3.00
C ASP A 20 29.67 -9.36 -4.01
N GLU A 21 28.65 -10.09 -3.59
CA GLU A 21 27.95 -11.06 -4.45
C GLU A 21 26.80 -10.43 -5.22
N LYS A 22 26.42 -11.09 -6.31
CA LYS A 22 25.28 -10.67 -7.12
C LYS A 22 23.99 -10.74 -6.30
N VAL A 23 23.24 -9.64 -6.25
CA VAL A 23 21.94 -9.57 -5.58
C VAL A 23 20.87 -10.06 -6.53
N LEU A 24 20.04 -11.00 -6.11
CA LEU A 24 18.98 -11.58 -6.91
C LEU A 24 17.63 -10.95 -6.56
N PRO A 25 16.77 -10.73 -7.55
CA PRO A 25 15.42 -10.23 -7.30
C PRO A 25 14.52 -11.32 -6.74
N ASN A 26 13.44 -10.91 -6.09
CA ASN A 26 12.32 -11.78 -5.75
C ASN A 26 11.18 -11.46 -6.72
N ILE A 27 10.63 -12.49 -7.37
CA ILE A 27 9.52 -12.34 -8.31
C ILE A 27 8.35 -13.14 -7.77
N VAL A 28 7.31 -12.44 -7.35
CA VAL A 28 6.17 -13.04 -6.66
C VAL A 28 4.85 -12.48 -7.20
N THR A 29 3.79 -13.22 -6.95
CA THR A 29 2.42 -12.79 -7.22
C THR A 29 1.64 -12.69 -5.91
N ALA A 30 0.40 -12.24 -5.97
CA ALA A 30 -0.47 -12.22 -4.79
C ALA A 30 -0.66 -13.62 -4.19
N ARG A 31 -0.57 -14.67 -5.00
CA ARG A 31 -0.67 -16.07 -4.55
C ARG A 31 0.47 -16.45 -3.61
N ASP A 32 1.62 -15.83 -3.75
CA ASP A 32 2.80 -16.08 -2.92
C ASP A 32 2.79 -15.29 -1.61
N GLY A 33 1.88 -14.33 -1.49
CA GLY A 33 1.76 -13.47 -0.33
C GLY A 33 1.13 -14.17 0.87
N ILE A 34 1.16 -13.50 2.01
CA ILE A 34 0.61 -13.99 3.26
C ILE A 34 -0.75 -13.31 3.48
N PRO A 35 -1.85 -14.08 3.46
CA PRO A 35 -3.16 -13.52 3.77
C PRO A 35 -3.22 -13.03 5.22
N VAL A 36 -3.78 -11.86 5.41
CA VAL A 36 -3.86 -11.21 6.73
C VAL A 36 -5.25 -10.60 6.89
N LYS A 37 -5.82 -10.79 8.07
CA LYS A 37 -7.02 -10.08 8.47
C LYS A 37 -6.65 -9.08 9.55
N TYR A 38 -7.00 -7.82 9.33
CA TYR A 38 -6.71 -6.75 10.28
C TYR A 38 -7.89 -6.52 11.23
N PRO A 39 -7.64 -6.02 12.44
CA PRO A 39 -8.73 -5.63 13.34
C PRO A 39 -9.65 -4.59 12.69
N ASN A 40 -10.93 -4.67 12.96
CA ASN A 40 -11.95 -3.74 12.44
C ASN A 40 -12.02 -3.66 10.91
N CYS A 41 -11.60 -4.72 10.25
CA CYS A 41 -11.65 -4.83 8.80
C CYS A 41 -12.16 -6.20 8.38
N GLU A 42 -13.16 -6.22 7.51
CA GLU A 42 -13.71 -7.44 6.94
C GLU A 42 -13.10 -7.79 5.57
N GLY A 43 -12.32 -6.88 4.99
CA GLY A 43 -11.60 -7.13 3.75
C GLY A 43 -10.41 -8.06 3.95
N LEU A 44 -9.83 -8.53 2.86
CA LEU A 44 -8.66 -9.40 2.86
C LEU A 44 -7.41 -8.61 2.49
N GLY A 45 -6.42 -8.62 3.37
CA GLY A 45 -5.07 -8.13 3.08
C GLY A 45 -4.17 -9.28 2.68
N VAL A 46 -3.24 -9.01 1.75
CA VAL A 46 -2.21 -9.98 1.36
C VAL A 46 -0.87 -9.27 1.36
N ARG A 47 0.01 -9.64 2.28
CA ARG A 47 1.38 -9.13 2.35
C ARG A 47 2.22 -9.81 1.29
N ILE A 48 2.54 -9.11 0.22
CA ILE A 48 3.23 -9.67 -0.94
C ILE A 48 4.73 -9.46 -0.84
N VAL A 49 5.17 -8.21 -0.73
CA VAL A 49 6.57 -7.85 -0.47
C VAL A 49 6.61 -7.31 0.95
N HIS A 50 7.14 -8.09 1.87
CA HIS A 50 7.03 -7.78 3.29
C HIS A 50 8.06 -8.59 4.08
N PRO A 51 8.59 -8.07 5.21
CA PRO A 51 9.50 -8.86 6.05
C PRO A 51 8.94 -10.22 6.49
N ALA A 52 7.62 -10.33 6.65
CA ALA A 52 6.97 -11.58 7.03
C ALA A 52 6.87 -12.61 5.90
N ASN A 53 7.08 -12.21 4.64
CA ASN A 53 6.99 -13.13 3.51
C ASN A 53 8.37 -13.63 3.09
N PRO A 54 8.70 -14.92 3.39
CA PRO A 54 10.03 -15.44 3.04
C PRO A 54 10.30 -15.53 1.53
N LYS A 55 9.28 -15.43 0.70
CA LYS A 55 9.44 -15.42 -0.77
C LYS A 55 9.81 -14.05 -1.32
N ALA A 56 9.57 -12.98 -0.56
CA ALA A 56 9.95 -11.61 -0.91
C ALA A 56 10.17 -10.80 0.38
N PRO A 57 11.25 -11.11 1.13
CA PRO A 57 11.49 -10.53 2.45
C PRO A 57 12.05 -9.11 2.32
N ALA A 58 11.16 -8.14 2.26
CA ALA A 58 11.56 -6.73 2.25
C ALA A 58 12.13 -6.31 3.60
N GLN A 59 13.02 -5.32 3.60
CA GLN A 59 13.62 -4.79 4.82
C GLN A 59 12.96 -3.50 5.27
N ASN A 60 12.71 -2.58 4.35
CA ASN A 60 12.35 -1.20 4.67
C ASN A 60 10.94 -0.81 4.23
N MET A 61 10.25 -1.68 3.55
CA MET A 61 8.95 -1.37 2.96
C MET A 61 8.02 -2.58 3.01
N GLY A 62 6.73 -2.31 2.87
CA GLY A 62 5.73 -3.32 2.65
C GLY A 62 4.91 -3.00 1.41
N LEU A 63 4.56 -4.02 0.65
CA LEU A 63 3.56 -3.95 -0.41
C LEU A 63 2.47 -4.95 -0.09
N ILE A 64 1.27 -4.43 0.12
CA ILE A 64 0.11 -5.19 0.56
C ILE A 64 -1.01 -4.95 -0.44
N MET A 65 -1.64 -6.03 -0.90
CA MET A 65 -2.88 -5.90 -1.65
C MET A 65 -4.06 -5.99 -0.70
N PHE A 66 -5.03 -5.12 -0.89
CA PHE A 66 -6.32 -5.19 -0.22
C PHE A 66 -7.44 -5.46 -1.20
N TYR A 67 -8.25 -6.44 -0.88
CA TYR A 67 -9.43 -6.84 -1.63
C TYR A 67 -10.65 -6.55 -0.77
N ILE A 68 -11.43 -5.58 -1.17
CA ILE A 68 -12.57 -5.08 -0.41
C ILE A 68 -13.85 -5.27 -1.24
N PRO A 69 -14.65 -6.29 -0.95
CA PRO A 69 -15.92 -6.51 -1.65
C PRO A 69 -16.89 -5.35 -1.41
N PRO A 70 -17.93 -5.20 -2.26
CA PRO A 70 -18.98 -4.23 -2.01
C PRO A 70 -19.55 -4.33 -0.58
N HIS A 71 -19.88 -3.20 0.01
CA HIS A 71 -20.41 -3.02 1.37
C HIS A 71 -19.40 -3.21 2.51
N VAL A 72 -18.20 -3.67 2.22
CA VAL A 72 -17.18 -3.88 3.24
C VAL A 72 -16.48 -2.57 3.57
N THR A 73 -16.23 -2.34 4.86
CA THR A 73 -15.68 -1.12 5.41
C THR A 73 -14.44 -1.42 6.24
N PHE A 74 -13.43 -0.58 6.06
CA PHE A 74 -12.34 -0.37 7.01
C PHE A 74 -12.68 0.85 7.86
N GLU A 75 -12.89 0.67 9.14
CA GLU A 75 -13.17 1.78 10.03
C GLU A 75 -11.97 2.74 10.12
N PRO A 76 -12.22 4.06 10.25
CA PRO A 76 -11.13 5.03 10.37
C PRO A 76 -10.23 4.76 11.57
N SER A 77 -8.93 4.81 11.33
CA SER A 77 -7.90 4.69 12.36
C SER A 77 -6.65 5.44 11.93
N ASN A 78 -5.68 5.55 12.81
CA ASN A 78 -4.38 6.14 12.48
C ASN A 78 -3.25 5.33 13.11
N HIS A 79 -2.07 5.48 12.57
CA HIS A 79 -0.85 4.81 13.05
C HIS A 79 0.39 5.54 12.56
N HIS A 80 1.53 5.18 13.11
CA HIS A 80 2.80 5.82 12.78
C HIS A 80 3.34 5.46 11.39
N THR A 81 2.90 4.33 10.83
CA THR A 81 3.33 3.91 9.49
C THR A 81 2.79 4.87 8.45
N GLU A 82 3.68 5.38 7.63
CA GLU A 82 3.33 6.14 6.43
C GLU A 82 2.85 5.16 5.36
N GLU A 83 1.78 5.53 4.66
CA GLU A 83 1.20 4.67 3.63
C GLU A 83 0.87 5.45 2.36
N CYS A 84 0.80 4.73 1.26
CA CYS A 84 0.17 5.22 0.04
C CYS A 84 -0.79 4.15 -0.47
N TYR A 85 -2.06 4.54 -0.62
CA TYR A 85 -3.08 3.72 -1.25
C TYR A 85 -3.06 4.01 -2.74
N VAL A 86 -2.86 2.99 -3.55
CA VAL A 86 -2.97 3.07 -5.00
C VAL A 86 -4.21 2.29 -5.40
N ILE A 87 -5.23 2.99 -5.86
CA ILE A 87 -6.49 2.34 -6.26
C ILE A 87 -6.28 1.72 -7.64
N LEU A 88 -6.28 0.40 -7.71
CA LEU A 88 -6.02 -0.33 -8.96
C LEU A 88 -7.31 -0.66 -9.70
N ARG A 89 -8.39 -0.94 -8.96
CA ARG A 89 -9.67 -1.33 -9.55
C ARG A 89 -10.81 -0.95 -8.62
N GLY A 90 -11.93 -0.55 -9.20
CA GLY A 90 -13.14 -0.22 -8.46
C GLY A 90 -13.19 1.23 -7.99
N GLN A 91 -14.13 1.50 -7.12
CA GLN A 91 -14.34 2.82 -6.53
C GLN A 91 -14.84 2.67 -5.09
N GLY A 92 -14.61 3.68 -4.30
CA GLY A 92 -15.04 3.69 -2.90
C GLY A 92 -15.08 5.08 -2.31
N THR A 93 -15.36 5.13 -1.02
CA THR A 93 -15.33 6.36 -0.23
C THR A 93 -14.29 6.19 0.86
N MET A 94 -13.35 7.13 0.95
CA MET A 94 -12.40 7.18 2.06
C MET A 94 -12.81 8.27 3.04
N ILE A 95 -12.57 8.01 4.32
CA ILE A 95 -12.58 9.04 5.36
C ILE A 95 -11.13 9.45 5.57
N LEU A 96 -10.81 10.69 5.27
CA LEU A 96 -9.45 11.22 5.36
C LEU A 96 -9.45 12.44 6.27
N ALA A 97 -8.85 12.29 7.45
CA ALA A 97 -8.83 13.35 8.46
C ALA A 97 -10.22 13.95 8.74
N GLY A 98 -11.23 13.08 8.79
CA GLY A 98 -12.62 13.47 9.07
C GLY A 98 -13.47 13.82 7.86
N ASP A 99 -12.89 13.95 6.68
CA ASP A 99 -13.62 14.31 5.45
C ASP A 99 -13.88 13.10 4.56
N GLU A 100 -15.05 13.04 3.95
CA GLU A 100 -15.36 12.01 2.96
C GLU A 100 -14.83 12.40 1.58
N ILE A 101 -14.03 11.51 1.00
CA ILE A 101 -13.44 11.69 -0.32
C ILE A 101 -13.77 10.47 -1.18
N GLN A 102 -14.31 10.71 -2.36
CA GLN A 102 -14.55 9.66 -3.35
C GLN A 102 -13.24 9.26 -4.01
N VAL A 103 -12.95 7.96 -4.05
CA VAL A 103 -11.74 7.41 -4.67
C VAL A 103 -12.10 6.40 -5.74
N LYS A 104 -11.25 6.31 -6.76
CA LYS A 104 -11.45 5.39 -7.90
C LYS A 104 -10.10 4.97 -8.48
N ALA A 105 -10.14 3.97 -9.34
CA ALA A 105 -8.96 3.47 -10.05
C ALA A 105 -8.16 4.62 -10.69
N GLY A 106 -6.84 4.58 -10.50
CA GLY A 106 -5.91 5.59 -10.97
C GLY A 106 -5.55 6.65 -9.93
N MET A 107 -6.21 6.67 -8.77
CA MET A 107 -5.89 7.61 -7.70
C MET A 107 -4.83 7.07 -6.76
N PHE A 108 -3.98 7.99 -6.30
CA PHE A 108 -2.94 7.75 -5.30
C PHE A 108 -3.29 8.58 -4.06
N VAL A 109 -3.45 7.92 -2.93
CA VAL A 109 -3.79 8.60 -1.68
C VAL A 109 -2.62 8.43 -0.72
N HIS A 110 -1.85 9.49 -0.54
CA HIS A 110 -0.73 9.50 0.38
C HIS A 110 -1.21 9.83 1.79
N LEU A 111 -0.83 8.99 2.73
CA LEU A 111 -1.19 9.09 4.14
C LEU A 111 0.08 9.30 4.96
N PRO A 112 0.42 10.56 5.30
CA PRO A 112 1.53 10.82 6.22
C PRO A 112 1.34 10.09 7.54
N PRO A 113 2.41 9.90 8.33
CA PRO A 113 2.28 9.31 9.66
C PRO A 113 1.16 9.97 10.48
N TRP A 114 0.35 9.15 11.15
CA TRP A 114 -0.77 9.57 11.99
C TRP A 114 -1.97 10.17 11.26
N CYS A 115 -1.99 10.18 9.94
CA CYS A 115 -3.16 10.63 9.19
C CYS A 115 -4.30 9.64 9.38
N GLU A 116 -5.44 10.12 9.89
CA GLU A 116 -6.64 9.29 10.02
C GLU A 116 -7.17 8.88 8.64
N HIS A 117 -7.47 7.62 8.48
CA HIS A 117 -8.00 7.07 7.24
C HIS A 117 -8.86 5.85 7.47
N GLY A 118 -9.88 5.73 6.65
CA GLY A 118 -10.75 4.56 6.52
C GLY A 118 -11.21 4.47 5.09
N ILE A 119 -11.76 3.33 4.70
CA ILE A 119 -12.25 3.12 3.34
C ILE A 119 -13.45 2.17 3.34
N GLU A 120 -14.44 2.50 2.52
CA GLU A 120 -15.59 1.66 2.28
C GLU A 120 -15.74 1.42 0.78
N ASN A 121 -16.03 0.20 0.39
CA ASN A 121 -16.40 -0.07 -0.99
C ASN A 121 -17.85 0.33 -1.23
N THR A 122 -18.05 1.47 -1.87
CA THR A 122 -19.36 2.01 -2.25
C THR A 122 -19.72 1.72 -3.71
N GLY A 123 -18.89 0.91 -4.38
CA GLY A 123 -19.11 0.49 -5.76
C GLY A 123 -19.80 -0.86 -5.87
N ASP A 124 -19.83 -1.39 -7.07
CA ASP A 124 -20.49 -2.66 -7.41
C ASP A 124 -19.52 -3.79 -7.77
N GLU A 125 -18.22 -3.54 -7.73
CA GLU A 125 -17.18 -4.54 -7.92
C GLU A 125 -16.18 -4.53 -6.76
N THR A 126 -15.36 -5.58 -6.65
CA THR A 126 -14.32 -5.62 -5.63
C THR A 126 -13.33 -4.47 -5.81
N LEU A 127 -13.11 -3.74 -4.73
CA LEU A 127 -12.12 -2.68 -4.69
C LEU A 127 -10.75 -3.32 -4.46
N GLU A 128 -9.82 -3.09 -5.38
CA GLU A 128 -8.44 -3.59 -5.28
C GLU A 128 -7.51 -2.41 -5.05
N VAL A 129 -6.83 -2.45 -3.91
CA VAL A 129 -5.95 -1.37 -3.47
C VAL A 129 -4.57 -1.94 -3.20
N LEU A 130 -3.56 -1.37 -3.85
CA LEU A 130 -2.17 -1.62 -3.48
C LEU A 130 -1.78 -0.62 -2.40
N ILE A 131 -1.30 -1.12 -1.27
CA ILE A 131 -0.85 -0.27 -0.17
C ILE A 131 0.65 -0.43 -0.01
N CYS A 132 1.37 0.69 -0.14
CA CYS A 132 2.79 0.78 0.15
C CYS A 132 2.95 1.30 1.56
N THR A 133 3.76 0.63 2.37
CA THR A 133 3.95 0.98 3.80
C THR A 133 5.41 1.19 4.12
N SER A 134 5.70 2.14 5.02
CA SER A 134 7.02 2.39 5.59
C SER A 134 6.88 3.02 6.98
N PRO A 135 7.33 2.33 8.08
CA PRO A 135 7.85 0.96 8.11
C PRO A 135 6.80 -0.07 7.69
N PRO A 136 7.24 -1.25 7.33
CA PRO A 136 6.35 -2.30 6.87
C PRO A 136 5.42 -2.85 7.96
#